data_1b62d9b8d9498ccefb5cb0f37dcdd2b9
#
_entry.id   1b62d9b8d9498ccefb5cb0f37dcdd2b9
#
_cell.length_a   1.000
_cell.length_b   1.000
_cell.length_c   1.000
_cell.angle_alpha   90.00
_cell.angle_beta   90.00
_cell.angle_gamma   90.00
#
_symmetry.space_group_name_H-M   'P 1'
#
loop_
_entity.id
_entity.type
_entity.pdbx_description
1 polymer ?
#
loop_
_entity_poly.entity_id
_entity_poly.type
_entity_poly.pdbx_seq_one_letter_code
_entity_poly.pdbx_strand_id
1 'polypeptide(L)'
;QSKESPYYTWFRFMDWPDVYESWWGMTTLPQIEEHSEECRKYLLSDKDAIVKRWIKNGASGWRLDVVDELPGFFVKELRENVKKADKDAVIIGEVWEDASNKSAYGERREYFLGKELDSVMNYPMRRALIDAVSGRIDVEEFDARLMSIKENYPAPAYYSLLNIITS
;
A
#
# COMPACT_ATOMS: atom_id res chain seq x y z
N GLN A 1 15.60 -17.25 -21.20
CA GLN A 1 15.03 -17.47 -19.84
C GLN A 1 15.57 -18.80 -19.30
N SER A 2 15.97 -18.85 -18.03
CA SER A 2 16.52 -20.05 -17.38
C SER A 2 16.00 -20.15 -15.94
N LYS A 3 15.72 -21.37 -15.47
CA LYS A 3 15.42 -21.64 -14.05
C LYS A 3 16.65 -21.42 -13.16
N GLU A 4 17.84 -21.32 -13.74
CA GLU A 4 19.09 -20.98 -13.05
C GLU A 4 19.26 -19.47 -12.86
N SER A 5 18.35 -18.65 -13.40
CA SER A 5 18.36 -17.21 -13.18
C SER A 5 18.19 -16.89 -11.69
N PRO A 6 18.97 -15.97 -11.11
CA PRO A 6 18.80 -15.54 -9.72
C PRO A 6 17.41 -14.91 -9.45
N TYR A 7 16.69 -14.51 -10.49
CA TYR A 7 15.37 -13.92 -10.39
C TYR A 7 14.23 -14.95 -10.56
N TYR A 8 14.54 -16.23 -10.78
CA TYR A 8 13.51 -17.25 -11.01
C TYR A 8 12.55 -17.38 -9.83
N THR A 9 13.08 -17.40 -8.61
CA THR A 9 12.32 -17.53 -7.35
C THR A 9 11.58 -16.24 -6.95
N TRP A 10 11.74 -15.15 -7.70
CA TRP A 10 11.07 -13.88 -7.40
C TRP A 10 9.66 -13.81 -7.95
N PHE A 11 9.27 -14.77 -8.78
CA PHE A 11 7.97 -14.83 -9.43
C PHE A 11 7.34 -16.20 -9.24
N ARG A 12 6.03 -16.23 -9.19
CA ARG A 12 5.26 -17.44 -8.97
C ARG A 12 4.84 -18.04 -10.30
N PHE A 13 5.58 -19.07 -10.75
CA PHE A 13 5.27 -19.81 -11.98
C PHE A 13 4.34 -20.97 -11.69
N MET A 14 3.24 -21.08 -12.47
CA MET A 14 2.35 -22.22 -12.49
C MET A 14 2.80 -23.27 -13.53
N ASP A 15 3.25 -22.80 -14.70
CA ASP A 15 3.87 -23.62 -15.72
C ASP A 15 4.97 -22.82 -16.42
N TRP A 16 6.21 -23.22 -16.19
CA TRP A 16 7.39 -22.53 -16.71
C TRP A 16 7.55 -22.74 -18.23
N PRO A 17 7.93 -21.72 -19.01
CA PRO A 17 8.20 -20.31 -18.62
C PRO A 17 7.02 -19.37 -18.80
N ASP A 18 5.91 -19.84 -19.35
CA ASP A 18 4.90 -18.99 -19.98
C ASP A 18 3.69 -18.71 -19.09
N VAL A 19 3.46 -19.53 -18.05
CA VAL A 19 2.31 -19.38 -17.15
C VAL A 19 2.80 -18.99 -15.76
N TYR A 20 2.47 -17.77 -15.35
CA TYR A 20 2.83 -17.20 -14.05
C TYR A 20 1.68 -16.38 -13.47
N GLU A 21 1.68 -16.22 -12.18
CA GLU A 21 0.71 -15.32 -11.53
C GLU A 21 0.96 -13.87 -11.95
N SER A 22 -0.15 -13.17 -12.20
CA SER A 22 -0.15 -11.77 -12.59
C SER A 22 -1.30 -11.04 -11.90
N TRP A 23 -1.11 -9.75 -11.68
CA TRP A 23 -2.13 -8.92 -11.02
C TRP A 23 -3.43 -8.91 -11.86
N TRP A 24 -4.50 -9.47 -11.29
CA TRP A 24 -5.81 -9.64 -11.92
C TRP A 24 -5.78 -10.28 -13.32
N GLY A 25 -4.81 -11.15 -13.59
CA GLY A 25 -4.65 -11.82 -14.89
C GLY A 25 -3.98 -10.96 -15.98
N MET A 26 -3.51 -9.77 -15.65
CA MET A 26 -2.75 -8.92 -16.57
C MET A 26 -1.32 -9.39 -16.70
N THR A 27 -1.01 -10.12 -17.75
CA THR A 27 0.31 -10.77 -17.97
C THR A 27 1.49 -9.79 -18.07
N THR A 28 1.24 -8.51 -18.33
CA THR A 28 2.27 -7.46 -18.29
C THR A 28 2.63 -7.00 -16.87
N LEU A 29 1.90 -7.46 -15.86
CA LEU A 29 2.10 -7.16 -14.44
C LEU A 29 2.31 -8.45 -13.64
N PRO A 30 3.45 -9.13 -13.82
CA PRO A 30 3.74 -10.36 -13.09
C PRO A 30 3.83 -10.09 -11.59
N GLN A 31 3.18 -10.95 -10.82
CA GLN A 31 3.18 -10.86 -9.36
C GLN A 31 4.50 -11.39 -8.81
N ILE A 32 5.09 -10.65 -7.89
CA ILE A 32 6.29 -11.11 -7.17
C ILE A 32 5.90 -12.18 -6.14
N GLU A 33 6.86 -13.04 -5.82
CA GLU A 33 6.73 -13.99 -4.71
C GLU A 33 7.20 -13.31 -3.42
N GLU A 34 6.25 -12.83 -2.63
CA GLU A 34 6.53 -12.06 -1.41
C GLU A 34 7.23 -12.90 -0.32
N HIS A 35 7.15 -14.24 -0.41
CA HIS A 35 7.88 -15.15 0.46
C HIS A 35 9.33 -15.40 0.03
N SER A 36 9.73 -15.00 -1.20
CA SER A 36 11.11 -15.12 -1.65
C SER A 36 12.03 -14.23 -0.81
N GLU A 37 12.94 -14.87 -0.07
CA GLU A 37 13.89 -14.15 0.79
C GLU A 37 14.82 -13.24 -0.02
N GLU A 38 15.31 -13.72 -1.17
CA GLU A 38 16.17 -12.95 -2.05
C GLU A 38 15.47 -11.72 -2.62
N CYS A 39 14.21 -11.89 -3.03
CA CYS A 39 13.37 -10.77 -3.50
C CYS A 39 13.17 -9.73 -2.40
N ARG A 40 12.80 -10.16 -1.18
CA ARG A 40 12.63 -9.25 -0.05
C ARG A 40 13.94 -8.55 0.34
N LYS A 41 15.06 -9.26 0.36
CA LYS A 41 16.37 -8.64 0.59
C LYS A 41 16.63 -7.51 -0.40
N TYR A 42 16.49 -7.78 -1.67
CA TYR A 42 16.71 -6.78 -2.72
C TYR A 42 15.77 -5.59 -2.60
N LEU A 43 14.49 -5.83 -2.35
CA LEU A 43 13.49 -4.77 -2.27
C LEU A 43 13.55 -3.99 -0.95
N LEU A 44 13.70 -4.68 0.19
CA LEU A 44 13.42 -4.12 1.51
C LEU A 44 14.63 -4.06 2.43
N SER A 45 15.39 -5.19 2.63
CA SER A 45 16.22 -5.33 3.81
C SER A 45 17.72 -5.19 3.59
N ASP A 46 18.26 -5.45 2.41
CA ASP A 46 19.68 -5.27 2.12
C ASP A 46 20.15 -3.83 2.36
N LYS A 47 21.46 -3.66 2.51
CA LYS A 47 22.09 -2.34 2.74
C LYS A 47 21.69 -1.32 1.67
N ASP A 48 21.61 -1.76 0.40
CA ASP A 48 21.24 -0.93 -0.75
C ASP A 48 19.90 -1.34 -1.36
N ALA A 49 19.02 -1.93 -0.54
CA ALA A 49 17.67 -2.28 -0.94
C ALA A 49 16.92 -1.09 -1.57
N ILE A 50 15.99 -1.39 -2.48
CA ILE A 50 15.27 -0.37 -3.25
C ILE A 50 14.63 0.68 -2.33
N VAL A 51 13.91 0.25 -1.29
CA VAL A 51 13.24 1.18 -0.38
C VAL A 51 14.19 2.13 0.35
N LYS A 52 15.40 1.66 0.69
CA LYS A 52 16.43 2.47 1.37
C LYS A 52 17.18 3.38 0.40
N ARG A 53 17.44 2.89 -0.81
CA ARG A 53 18.17 3.65 -1.85
C ARG A 53 17.45 4.93 -2.21
N TRP A 54 16.14 4.87 -2.43
CA TRP A 54 15.38 6.06 -2.79
C TRP A 54 15.25 7.06 -1.64
N ILE A 55 15.13 6.58 -0.40
CA ILE A 55 15.19 7.48 0.77
C ILE A 55 16.55 8.20 0.82
N LYS A 56 17.66 7.47 0.67
CA LYS A 56 19.01 8.09 0.63
C LYS A 56 19.16 9.09 -0.53
N ASN A 57 18.44 8.89 -1.63
CA ASN A 57 18.46 9.78 -2.80
C ASN A 57 17.49 10.98 -2.66
N GLY A 58 16.86 11.16 -1.50
CA GLY A 58 16.04 12.32 -1.18
C GLY A 58 14.53 12.10 -1.28
N ALA A 59 14.05 10.87 -1.48
CA ALA A 59 12.63 10.60 -1.34
C ALA A 59 12.22 10.72 0.13
N SER A 60 11.10 11.42 0.40
CA SER A 60 10.60 11.63 1.77
C SER A 60 9.65 10.52 2.23
N GLY A 61 9.49 9.46 1.44
CA GLY A 61 8.60 8.35 1.79
C GLY A 61 8.21 7.49 0.61
N TRP A 62 7.19 6.67 0.82
CA TRP A 62 6.67 5.72 -0.14
C TRP A 62 5.16 5.77 -0.23
N ARG A 63 4.63 5.72 -1.44
CA ARG A 63 3.23 5.40 -1.72
C ARG A 63 3.18 3.96 -2.23
N LEU A 64 2.42 3.12 -1.56
CA LEU A 64 2.24 1.71 -1.91
C LEU A 64 0.96 1.56 -2.74
N ASP A 65 1.14 1.07 -3.95
CA ASP A 65 0.06 0.78 -4.88
C ASP A 65 -0.75 -0.42 -4.38
N VAL A 66 -2.07 -0.30 -4.39
CA VAL A 66 -3.03 -1.35 -4.02
C VAL A 66 -2.53 -2.17 -2.80
N VAL A 67 -2.27 -1.49 -1.70
CA VAL A 67 -1.58 -2.09 -0.53
C VAL A 67 -2.34 -3.28 0.08
N ASP A 68 -3.64 -3.38 -0.16
CA ASP A 68 -4.46 -4.52 0.23
C ASP A 68 -4.01 -5.84 -0.40
N GLU A 69 -3.39 -5.78 -1.58
CA GLU A 69 -2.86 -6.95 -2.30
C GLU A 69 -1.53 -7.47 -1.72
N LEU A 70 -0.86 -6.69 -0.87
CA LEU A 70 0.38 -7.11 -0.22
C LEU A 70 0.10 -7.81 1.11
N PRO A 71 0.79 -8.93 1.42
CA PRO A 71 0.67 -9.55 2.74
C PRO A 71 1.10 -8.61 3.87
N GLY A 72 0.41 -8.69 5.02
CA GLY A 72 0.70 -7.83 6.17
C GLY A 72 2.15 -7.92 6.65
N PHE A 73 2.77 -9.11 6.63
CA PHE A 73 4.17 -9.27 7.00
C PHE A 73 5.12 -8.50 6.09
N PHE A 74 4.82 -8.45 4.78
CA PHE A 74 5.65 -7.71 3.80
C PHE A 74 5.58 -6.20 4.04
N VAL A 75 4.39 -5.67 4.31
CA VAL A 75 4.20 -4.23 4.62
C VAL A 75 4.91 -3.87 5.95
N LYS A 76 4.85 -4.75 6.95
CA LYS A 76 5.57 -4.57 8.23
C LYS A 76 7.09 -4.53 8.01
N GLU A 77 7.65 -5.49 7.26
CA GLU A 77 9.08 -5.53 6.93
C GLU A 77 9.51 -4.28 6.13
N LEU A 78 8.68 -3.86 5.16
CA LEU A 78 8.89 -2.62 4.40
C LEU A 78 8.99 -1.42 5.37
N ARG A 79 7.99 -1.26 6.23
CA ARG A 79 7.96 -0.16 7.22
C ARG A 79 9.22 -0.15 8.09
N GLU A 80 9.57 -1.28 8.67
CA GLU A 80 10.76 -1.38 9.53
C GLU A 80 12.03 -0.89 8.81
N ASN A 81 12.20 -1.27 7.55
CA ASN A 81 13.38 -0.91 6.77
C ASN A 81 13.37 0.55 6.31
N VAL A 82 12.21 1.09 5.94
CA VAL A 82 12.05 2.51 5.62
C VAL A 82 12.34 3.37 6.86
N LYS A 83 11.73 3.04 8.00
CA LYS A 83 11.93 3.82 9.24
C LYS A 83 13.35 3.69 9.81
N LYS A 84 14.07 2.59 9.54
CA LYS A 84 15.51 2.48 9.83
C LYS A 84 16.38 3.38 8.95
N ALA A 85 15.96 3.60 7.69
CA ALA A 85 16.67 4.47 6.77
C ALA A 85 16.41 5.96 7.08
N ASP A 86 15.16 6.30 7.36
CA ASP A 86 14.73 7.61 7.83
C ASP A 86 13.43 7.45 8.67
N LYS A 87 13.49 7.80 9.94
CA LYS A 87 12.37 7.71 10.88
C LYS A 87 11.19 8.61 10.50
N ASP A 88 11.46 9.70 9.79
CA ASP A 88 10.48 10.71 9.39
C ASP A 88 9.90 10.43 8.00
N ALA A 89 10.44 9.46 7.25
CA ALA A 89 9.90 9.04 5.97
C ALA A 89 8.46 8.51 6.09
N VAL A 90 7.55 9.02 5.26
CA VAL A 90 6.12 8.72 5.33
C VAL A 90 5.77 7.50 4.46
N ILE A 91 4.91 6.63 4.96
CA ILE A 91 4.39 5.46 4.21
C ILE A 91 2.89 5.59 4.06
N ILE A 92 2.44 5.82 2.83
CA ILE A 92 1.03 6.00 2.47
C ILE A 92 0.58 4.81 1.64
N GLY A 93 -0.50 4.15 2.04
CA GLY A 93 -1.10 3.06 1.27
C GLY A 93 -2.24 3.54 0.38
N GLU A 94 -2.40 2.92 -0.78
CA GLU A 94 -3.63 3.03 -1.55
C GLU A 94 -4.64 2.02 -1.04
N VAL A 95 -5.72 2.52 -0.43
CA VAL A 95 -6.90 1.77 0.01
C VAL A 95 -8.13 2.50 -0.48
N TRP A 96 -9.01 1.80 -1.19
CA TRP A 96 -10.13 2.45 -1.90
C TRP A 96 -11.36 2.71 -1.02
N GLU A 97 -11.43 2.08 0.14
CA GLU A 97 -12.51 2.23 1.12
C GLU A 97 -12.00 2.78 2.45
N ASP A 98 -12.83 2.70 3.48
CA ASP A 98 -12.42 3.00 4.86
C ASP A 98 -11.35 1.99 5.32
N ALA A 99 -10.16 2.50 5.60
CA ALA A 99 -9.01 1.70 5.98
C ALA A 99 -8.94 1.40 7.50
N SER A 100 -9.83 1.97 8.31
CA SER A 100 -9.77 1.84 9.77
C SER A 100 -10.11 0.43 10.27
N ASN A 101 -10.94 -0.30 9.50
CA ASN A 101 -11.38 -1.64 9.85
C ASN A 101 -11.25 -2.64 8.70
N LYS A 102 -10.37 -2.36 7.75
CA LYS A 102 -10.19 -3.15 6.53
C LYS A 102 -9.78 -4.59 6.84
N SER A 103 -10.40 -5.50 6.13
CA SER A 103 -9.97 -6.90 6.00
C SER A 103 -9.67 -7.20 4.55
N ALA A 104 -8.54 -7.83 4.27
CA ALA A 104 -8.14 -8.25 2.93
C ALA A 104 -7.46 -9.62 3.02
N TYR A 105 -7.78 -10.51 2.09
CA TYR A 105 -7.22 -11.87 2.02
C TYR A 105 -7.36 -12.69 3.31
N GLY A 106 -8.48 -12.49 4.03
CA GLY A 106 -8.77 -13.21 5.28
C GLY A 106 -8.05 -12.65 6.52
N GLU A 107 -7.27 -11.59 6.38
CA GLU A 107 -6.57 -10.92 7.47
C GLU A 107 -7.16 -9.54 7.76
N ARG A 108 -7.31 -9.20 9.05
CA ARG A 108 -7.59 -7.83 9.45
C ARG A 108 -6.31 -7.01 9.35
N ARG A 109 -6.37 -5.91 8.62
CA ARG A 109 -5.21 -5.05 8.39
C ARG A 109 -4.95 -4.15 9.62
N GLU A 110 -3.67 -3.98 9.94
CA GLU A 110 -3.21 -3.18 11.08
C GLU A 110 -2.65 -1.82 10.63
N TYR A 111 -3.24 -1.22 9.59
CA TYR A 111 -2.70 -0.05 8.90
C TYR A 111 -2.34 1.10 9.83
N PHE A 112 -3.19 1.41 10.81
CA PHE A 112 -3.02 2.55 11.69
C PHE A 112 -2.51 2.20 13.11
N LEU A 113 -2.07 0.96 13.32
CA LEU A 113 -1.53 0.52 14.62
C LEU A 113 -0.02 0.75 14.76
N GLY A 114 0.58 1.58 13.91
CA GLY A 114 2.01 1.90 13.93
C GLY A 114 2.92 0.80 13.37
N LYS A 115 2.35 -0.26 12.77
CA LYS A 115 3.10 -1.42 12.28
C LYS A 115 3.19 -1.51 10.75
N GLU A 116 2.27 -0.88 10.02
CA GLU A 116 2.18 -0.99 8.56
C GLU A 116 2.33 0.37 7.89
N LEU A 117 1.33 1.25 7.99
CA LEU A 117 1.28 2.53 7.31
C LEU A 117 1.33 3.71 8.30
N ASP A 118 1.67 4.88 7.81
CA ASP A 118 1.45 6.13 8.54
C ASP A 118 0.06 6.70 8.20
N SER A 119 -0.37 6.57 6.93
CA SER A 119 -1.67 7.00 6.46
C SER A 119 -2.05 6.31 5.14
N VAL A 120 -3.16 6.74 4.55
CA VAL A 120 -3.68 6.22 3.28
C VAL A 120 -4.14 7.35 2.35
N MET A 121 -4.38 7.00 1.08
CA MET A 121 -5.07 7.87 0.13
C MET A 121 -6.55 7.97 0.51
N ASN A 122 -7.10 9.18 0.56
CA ASN A 122 -8.45 9.45 1.06
C ASN A 122 -9.53 9.30 -0.03
N TYR A 123 -9.70 8.09 -0.53
CA TYR A 123 -10.77 7.76 -1.48
C TYR A 123 -12.19 7.97 -0.92
N PRO A 124 -12.48 7.69 0.37
CA PRO A 124 -13.78 8.00 0.94
C PRO A 124 -14.15 9.49 0.84
N MET A 125 -13.21 10.40 1.15
CA MET A 125 -13.45 11.85 1.00
C MET A 125 -13.63 12.22 -0.48
N ARG A 126 -12.81 11.68 -1.38
CA ARG A 126 -12.96 11.90 -2.82
C ARG A 126 -14.37 11.55 -3.29
N ARG A 127 -14.88 10.40 -2.88
CA ARG A 127 -16.23 9.95 -3.24
C ARG A 127 -17.29 10.88 -2.67
N ALA A 128 -17.20 11.21 -1.37
CA ALA A 128 -18.13 12.13 -0.72
C ALA A 128 -18.18 13.50 -1.41
N LEU A 129 -17.00 14.05 -1.77
CA LEU A 129 -16.88 15.33 -2.47
C LEU A 129 -17.53 15.30 -3.86
N ILE A 130 -17.23 14.26 -4.65
CA ILE A 130 -17.80 14.11 -6.00
C ILE A 130 -19.33 13.95 -5.91
N ASP A 131 -19.83 13.15 -4.97
CA ASP A 131 -21.25 12.93 -4.80
C ASP A 131 -21.97 14.24 -4.38
N ALA A 132 -21.38 15.02 -3.47
CA ALA A 132 -21.95 16.30 -3.06
C ALA A 132 -21.99 17.32 -4.21
N VAL A 133 -20.86 17.51 -4.93
CA VAL A 133 -20.79 18.46 -6.04
C VAL A 133 -21.69 18.04 -7.22
N SER A 134 -21.92 16.74 -7.39
CA SER A 134 -22.86 16.21 -8.40
C SER A 134 -24.32 16.22 -7.95
N GLY A 135 -24.63 16.71 -6.76
CA GLY A 135 -26.00 16.73 -6.22
C GLY A 135 -26.59 15.36 -5.91
N ARG A 136 -25.76 14.33 -5.73
CA ARG A 136 -26.20 12.96 -5.38
C ARG A 136 -26.48 12.81 -3.90
N ILE A 137 -25.83 13.63 -3.08
CA ILE A 137 -26.03 13.70 -1.63
C ILE A 137 -26.20 15.16 -1.23
N ASP A 138 -26.91 15.39 -0.13
CA ASP A 138 -27.05 16.71 0.47
C ASP A 138 -25.88 17.07 1.39
N VAL A 139 -25.94 18.25 1.99
CA VAL A 139 -24.88 18.77 2.87
C VAL A 139 -24.77 17.96 4.15
N GLU A 140 -25.89 17.52 4.69
CA GLU A 140 -25.96 16.72 5.91
C GLU A 140 -25.28 15.36 5.72
N GLU A 141 -25.58 14.68 4.62
CA GLU A 141 -24.93 13.40 4.29
C GLU A 141 -23.44 13.59 3.98
N PHE A 142 -23.06 14.68 3.32
CA PHE A 142 -21.64 15.00 3.06
C PHE A 142 -20.88 15.19 4.38
N ASP A 143 -21.42 15.99 5.31
CA ASP A 143 -20.82 16.21 6.63
C ASP A 143 -20.70 14.90 7.40
N ALA A 144 -21.75 14.08 7.42
CA ALA A 144 -21.77 12.80 8.10
C ALA A 144 -20.65 11.85 7.57
N ARG A 145 -20.44 11.81 6.27
CA ARG A 145 -19.35 11.01 5.67
C ARG A 145 -17.96 11.52 6.07
N LEU A 146 -17.75 12.82 6.11
CA LEU A 146 -16.48 13.41 6.56
C LEU A 146 -16.25 13.17 8.06
N MET A 147 -17.29 13.29 8.88
CA MET A 147 -17.19 13.00 10.31
C MET A 147 -16.88 11.53 10.56
N SER A 148 -17.48 10.61 9.82
CA SER A 148 -17.18 9.18 9.90
C SER A 148 -15.70 8.90 9.69
N ILE A 149 -15.05 9.50 8.66
CA ILE A 149 -13.62 9.35 8.44
C ILE A 149 -12.82 9.88 9.64
N LYS A 150 -13.20 11.07 10.13
CA LYS A 150 -12.52 11.71 11.27
C LYS A 150 -12.60 10.91 12.55
N GLU A 151 -13.75 10.29 12.82
CA GLU A 151 -14.02 9.51 14.03
C GLU A 151 -13.37 8.12 13.99
N ASN A 152 -13.30 7.51 12.80
CA ASN A 152 -12.78 6.16 12.63
C ASN A 152 -11.24 6.11 12.61
N TYR A 153 -10.58 7.20 12.21
CA TYR A 153 -9.13 7.20 12.04
C TYR A 153 -8.41 7.77 13.26
N PRO A 154 -7.30 7.17 13.70
CA PRO A 154 -6.42 7.80 14.69
C PRO A 154 -5.97 9.18 14.19
N ALA A 155 -5.94 10.17 15.07
CA ALA A 155 -5.66 11.55 14.70
C ALA A 155 -4.37 11.74 13.87
N PRO A 156 -3.22 11.09 14.17
CA PRO A 156 -2.03 11.21 13.33
C PRO A 156 -2.26 10.72 11.90
N ALA A 157 -2.97 9.60 11.72
CA ALA A 157 -3.27 9.04 10.39
C ALA A 157 -4.26 9.94 9.64
N TYR A 158 -5.29 10.46 10.32
CA TYR A 158 -6.27 11.37 9.75
C TYR A 158 -5.64 12.65 9.21
N TYR A 159 -4.77 13.30 9.99
CA TYR A 159 -4.11 14.54 9.57
C TYR A 159 -3.00 14.34 8.53
N SER A 160 -2.59 13.09 8.30
CA SER A 160 -1.62 12.70 7.27
C SER A 160 -2.27 12.10 6.02
N LEU A 161 -3.61 12.13 5.91
CA LEU A 161 -4.32 11.59 4.75
C LEU A 161 -3.89 12.28 3.46
N LEU A 162 -3.59 11.50 2.43
CA LEU A 162 -3.37 12.01 1.09
C LEU A 162 -4.72 12.27 0.41
N ASN A 163 -5.18 13.52 0.47
CA ASN A 163 -6.42 13.91 -0.16
C ASN A 163 -6.26 13.98 -1.69
N ILE A 164 -7.11 13.27 -2.40
CA ILE A 164 -7.11 13.19 -3.86
C ILE A 164 -8.47 13.60 -4.40
N ILE A 165 -8.49 14.16 -5.61
CA ILE A 165 -9.70 14.49 -6.36
C ILE A 165 -9.76 13.64 -7.63
N THR A 166 -8.60 13.42 -8.24
CA THR A 166 -8.43 12.55 -9.43
C THR A 166 -7.66 11.29 -9.06
N SER A 167 -7.84 10.24 -9.80
CA SER A 167 -7.08 8.99 -9.70
C SER A 167 -6.92 8.39 -11.10
#